data_a52c5cd96cc10b84fffea3f1688c5004
#
_entry.id   a52c5cd96cc10b84fffea3f1688c5004
#
_cell.length_a   1.000
_cell.length_b   1.000
_cell.length_c   1.000
_cell.angle_alpha   90.00
_cell.angle_beta   90.00
_cell.angle_gamma   90.00
#
_symmetry.space_group_name_H-M   'P 1'
#
loop_
_entity.id
_entity.type
_entity.pdbx_description
1 polymer ?
#
loop_
_entity_poly.entity_id
_entity_poly.type
_entity_poly.pdbx_seq_one_letter_code
_entity_poly.pdbx_strand_id
1 'polypeptide(L)'
;TSSGNQLADHAVVTVRSAYQTTITIDGTSVPFWTVATSADQLLGFFEENNANAAKITVNINNVYNQLTGGLVINQSGPVTVIADGKTSEAPNGKLPAASILDSKGITLGKEDRISVEKNGDETILRVQRVTHGVENRTVVVPFSTQTVIDPNLAPGQSEIRQQGQNGEKTQIYNVTYVDGVAESETLQSENVTTMAVDQIIAIGPAKAESS
;
A
#
# COMPACT_ATOMS: atom_id res chain seq x y z
N THR A 1 22.14 -9.55 30.27
CA THR A 1 22.49 -10.58 31.23
C THR A 1 22.99 -9.93 32.49
N SER A 2 22.13 -9.79 33.47
CA SER A 2 22.54 -9.33 34.80
C SER A 2 23.17 -10.48 35.52
N SER A 3 24.46 -10.46 35.60
CA SER A 3 25.20 -11.36 36.45
C SER A 3 25.34 -10.72 37.82
N GLY A 4 24.62 -11.17 38.82
CA GLY A 4 24.87 -10.75 40.19
C GLY A 4 23.71 -10.67 41.15
N ASN A 5 22.49 -10.79 40.69
CA ASN A 5 21.35 -10.88 41.59
C ASN A 5 21.11 -12.33 41.98
N GLN A 6 21.37 -12.64 43.24
CA GLN A 6 20.94 -13.92 43.80
C GLN A 6 19.40 -13.92 43.87
N LEU A 7 18.79 -14.99 43.34
CA LEU A 7 17.36 -15.22 43.51
C LEU A 7 17.06 -15.51 44.99
N ALA A 8 16.11 -14.77 45.55
CA ALA A 8 15.59 -15.07 46.86
C ALA A 8 14.83 -16.40 46.83
N ASP A 9 14.82 -17.09 48.00
CA ASP A 9 14.03 -18.30 48.14
C ASP A 9 12.55 -17.99 47.82
N HIS A 10 11.89 -18.82 47.01
CA HIS A 10 10.53 -18.61 46.45
C HIS A 10 10.41 -17.46 45.43
N ALA A 11 11.51 -17.00 44.83
CA ALA A 11 11.42 -16.02 43.76
C ALA A 11 10.75 -16.63 42.53
N VAL A 12 9.74 -15.93 41.99
CA VAL A 12 9.09 -16.31 40.75
C VAL A 12 9.82 -15.63 39.58
N VAL A 13 10.40 -16.43 38.70
CA VAL A 13 11.05 -15.96 37.49
C VAL A 13 10.08 -16.15 36.32
N THR A 14 9.62 -15.06 35.73
CA THR A 14 8.81 -15.11 34.52
C THR A 14 9.72 -15.00 33.29
N VAL A 15 9.80 -16.07 32.53
CA VAL A 15 10.52 -16.07 31.25
C VAL A 15 9.54 -15.76 30.14
N ARG A 16 9.84 -14.74 29.36
CA ARG A 16 9.05 -14.38 28.18
C ARG A 16 9.91 -14.53 26.95
N SER A 17 9.38 -15.20 25.94
CA SER A 17 10.04 -15.28 24.63
C SER A 17 9.75 -14.02 23.83
N ALA A 18 10.79 -13.48 23.20
CA ALA A 18 10.62 -12.40 22.25
C ALA A 18 9.93 -12.91 20.99
N TYR A 19 9.10 -12.09 20.40
CA TYR A 19 8.44 -12.34 19.12
C TYR A 19 8.67 -11.14 18.17
N GLN A 20 8.59 -11.41 16.88
CA GLN A 20 8.73 -10.38 15.85
C GLN A 20 7.37 -9.81 15.49
N THR A 21 7.28 -8.49 15.43
CA THR A 21 6.14 -7.76 14.91
C THR A 21 6.59 -6.72 13.88
N THR A 22 5.67 -6.12 13.16
CA THR A 22 5.94 -5.05 12.21
C THR A 22 5.35 -3.75 12.71
N ILE A 23 6.19 -2.73 12.80
CA ILE A 23 5.81 -1.37 13.15
C ILE A 23 5.86 -0.53 11.89
N THR A 24 4.84 0.26 11.64
CA THR A 24 4.82 1.20 10.51
C THR A 24 4.90 2.62 11.04
N ILE A 25 5.93 3.34 10.64
CA ILE A 25 6.18 4.74 11.03
C ILE A 25 6.13 5.57 9.76
N ASP A 26 5.13 6.46 9.65
CA ASP A 26 4.90 7.31 8.49
C ASP A 26 4.97 6.55 7.14
N GLY A 27 4.33 5.40 7.07
CA GLY A 27 4.26 4.56 5.89
C GLY A 27 5.45 3.62 5.68
N THR A 28 6.52 3.72 6.48
CA THR A 28 7.67 2.82 6.41
C THR A 28 7.55 1.71 7.44
N SER A 29 7.53 0.47 6.98
CA SER A 29 7.41 -0.72 7.83
C SER A 29 8.78 -1.23 8.26
N VAL A 30 8.92 -1.48 9.56
CA VAL A 30 10.15 -1.97 10.19
C VAL A 30 9.82 -3.21 11.02
N PRO A 31 10.55 -4.33 10.84
CA PRO A 31 10.43 -5.48 11.72
C PRO A 31 11.06 -5.16 13.09
N PHE A 32 10.41 -5.62 14.17
CA PHE A 32 10.85 -5.35 15.52
C PHE A 32 10.64 -6.56 16.42
N TRP A 33 11.67 -6.92 17.18
CA TRP A 33 11.61 -7.98 18.21
C TRP A 33 11.24 -7.38 19.55
N THR A 34 10.23 -7.94 20.19
CA THR A 34 9.68 -7.42 21.43
C THR A 34 9.24 -8.52 22.39
N VAL A 35 9.18 -8.19 23.68
CA VAL A 35 8.55 -8.99 24.73
C VAL A 35 7.29 -8.30 25.27
N ALA A 36 6.85 -7.23 24.64
CA ALA A 36 5.67 -6.48 25.05
C ALA A 36 4.42 -7.38 25.08
N THR A 37 3.56 -7.14 26.04
CA THR A 37 2.30 -7.90 26.23
C THR A 37 1.07 -7.18 25.72
N SER A 38 1.23 -5.94 25.28
CA SER A 38 0.15 -5.15 24.67
C SER A 38 0.63 -4.30 23.50
N ALA A 39 -0.28 -4.05 22.55
CA ALA A 39 -0.03 -3.13 21.46
C ALA A 39 0.18 -1.69 21.95
N ASP A 40 -0.51 -1.31 23.00
CA ASP A 40 -0.40 -0.01 23.65
C ASP A 40 1.02 0.24 24.20
N GLN A 41 1.67 -0.75 24.80
CA GLN A 41 3.07 -0.65 25.24
C GLN A 41 4.02 -0.41 24.07
N LEU A 42 3.83 -1.11 22.95
CA LEU A 42 4.64 -0.91 21.74
C LEU A 42 4.47 0.48 21.17
N LEU A 43 3.24 0.95 21.05
CA LEU A 43 2.95 2.29 20.56
C LEU A 43 3.59 3.36 21.45
N GLY A 44 3.45 3.26 22.76
CA GLY A 44 4.08 4.18 23.71
C GLY A 44 5.60 4.25 23.55
N PHE A 45 6.27 3.11 23.42
CA PHE A 45 7.71 3.04 23.19
C PHE A 45 8.11 3.75 21.90
N PHE A 46 7.41 3.49 20.80
CA PHE A 46 7.75 4.09 19.50
C PHE A 46 7.41 5.57 19.42
N GLU A 47 6.36 6.02 20.08
CA GLU A 47 6.01 7.44 20.19
C GLU A 47 7.09 8.24 20.93
N GLU A 48 7.61 7.70 22.04
CA GLU A 48 8.67 8.35 22.79
C GLU A 48 9.99 8.46 21.99
N ASN A 49 10.28 7.47 21.15
CA ASN A 49 11.52 7.42 20.38
C ASN A 49 11.39 8.03 18.98
N ASN A 50 10.20 8.42 18.56
CA ASN A 50 9.90 9.00 17.25
C ASN A 50 8.93 10.19 17.38
N ALA A 51 9.28 11.15 18.21
CA ALA A 51 8.42 12.29 18.54
C ALA A 51 7.95 13.13 17.33
N ASN A 52 8.67 13.07 16.21
CA ASN A 52 8.35 13.80 14.98
C ASN A 52 7.49 12.98 13.99
N ALA A 53 7.20 11.72 14.30
CA ALA A 53 6.38 10.89 13.43
C ALA A 53 4.92 11.36 13.47
N ALA A 54 4.30 11.45 12.30
CA ALA A 54 2.90 11.84 12.18
C ALA A 54 1.97 10.66 12.51
N LYS A 55 2.38 9.44 12.17
CA LYS A 55 1.58 8.23 12.39
C LYS A 55 2.45 7.02 12.68
N ILE A 56 2.13 6.33 13.76
CA ILE A 56 2.76 5.06 14.15
C ILE A 56 1.67 4.01 14.33
N THR A 57 1.83 2.85 13.68
CA THR A 57 0.92 1.72 13.81
C THR A 57 1.67 0.44 14.14
N VAL A 58 1.06 -0.43 14.92
CA VAL A 58 1.50 -1.81 15.14
C VAL A 58 0.67 -2.71 14.25
N ASN A 59 1.32 -3.46 13.37
CA ASN A 59 0.66 -4.47 12.56
C ASN A 59 0.54 -5.76 13.40
N ILE A 60 -0.68 -6.17 13.68
CA ILE A 60 -0.96 -7.32 14.54
C ILE A 60 -1.29 -8.61 13.80
N ASN A 61 -1.33 -8.62 12.48
CA ASN A 61 -1.63 -9.82 11.71
C ASN A 61 -0.67 -10.97 12.03
N ASN A 62 0.63 -10.70 12.03
CA ASN A 62 1.65 -11.70 12.32
C ASN A 62 1.63 -12.14 13.79
N VAL A 63 1.42 -11.20 14.69
CA VAL A 63 1.33 -11.45 16.13
C VAL A 63 0.11 -12.30 16.46
N TYR A 64 -1.02 -12.04 15.80
CA TYR A 64 -2.25 -12.79 15.95
C TYR A 64 -2.09 -14.27 15.59
N ASN A 65 -1.33 -14.57 14.53
CA ASN A 65 -1.10 -15.92 14.05
C ASN A 65 -0.06 -16.70 14.89
N GLN A 66 0.76 -16.02 15.66
CA GLN A 66 1.88 -16.62 16.42
C GLN A 66 1.60 -16.80 17.90
N LEU A 67 0.68 -16.05 18.47
CA LEU A 67 0.36 -16.05 19.89
C LEU A 67 -1.00 -16.74 20.11
N THR A 68 -0.98 -17.85 20.82
CA THR A 68 -2.19 -18.64 21.18
C THR A 68 -3.21 -17.89 22.03
N GLY A 69 -2.93 -16.71 22.50
CA GLY A 69 -3.84 -15.85 23.26
C GLY A 69 -4.05 -14.48 22.65
N GLY A 70 -3.29 -14.17 21.61
CA GLY A 70 -3.29 -12.84 21.00
C GLY A 70 -2.59 -11.77 21.84
N LEU A 71 -2.26 -10.67 21.20
CA LEU A 71 -1.73 -9.48 21.88
C LEU A 71 -2.88 -8.70 22.51
N VAL A 72 -2.75 -8.31 23.76
CA VAL A 72 -3.69 -7.37 24.40
C VAL A 72 -3.61 -6.03 23.67
N ILE A 73 -4.76 -5.44 23.35
CA ILE A 73 -4.79 -4.21 22.57
C ILE A 73 -4.52 -2.98 23.43
N ASN A 74 -5.26 -2.85 24.55
CA ASN A 74 -5.10 -1.75 25.49
C ASN A 74 -5.29 -2.24 26.93
N GLN A 75 -4.23 -2.14 27.75
CA GLN A 75 -4.29 -2.61 29.13
C GLN A 75 -5.10 -1.71 30.06
N SER A 76 -5.30 -0.44 29.69
CA SER A 76 -5.81 0.56 30.62
C SER A 76 -7.13 1.20 30.19
N GLY A 77 -7.74 0.75 29.10
CA GLY A 77 -8.96 1.42 28.65
C GLY A 77 -9.69 0.74 27.52
N PRO A 78 -10.67 1.43 26.96
CA PRO A 78 -11.45 0.96 25.83
C PRO A 78 -10.62 0.99 24.54
N VAL A 79 -11.16 0.36 23.51
CA VAL A 79 -10.62 0.36 22.15
C VAL A 79 -11.69 0.84 21.18
N THR A 80 -11.34 1.78 20.35
CA THR A 80 -12.17 2.16 19.21
C THR A 80 -11.89 1.20 18.06
N VAL A 81 -12.94 0.56 17.54
CA VAL A 81 -12.84 -0.36 16.40
C VAL A 81 -13.33 0.35 15.14
N ILE A 82 -12.48 0.41 14.13
CA ILE A 82 -12.82 0.96 12.82
C ILE A 82 -12.71 -0.14 11.78
N ALA A 83 -13.82 -0.48 11.17
CA ALA A 83 -13.93 -1.51 10.14
C ALA A 83 -15.12 -1.22 9.22
N ASP A 84 -14.96 -1.44 7.92
CA ASP A 84 -16.03 -1.31 6.92
C ASP A 84 -16.72 0.06 6.93
N GLY A 85 -15.97 1.12 7.17
CA GLY A 85 -16.47 2.49 7.28
C GLY A 85 -17.27 2.78 8.55
N LYS A 86 -17.30 1.86 9.51
CA LYS A 86 -18.01 1.99 10.78
C LYS A 86 -17.04 2.13 11.94
N THR A 87 -17.39 2.98 12.86
CA THR A 87 -16.66 3.19 14.11
C THR A 87 -17.52 2.72 15.28
N SER A 88 -16.95 1.89 16.16
CA SER A 88 -17.61 1.41 17.37
C SER A 88 -16.62 1.31 18.51
N GLU A 89 -17.12 1.25 19.74
CA GLU A 89 -16.30 1.11 20.93
C GLU A 89 -16.37 -0.30 21.50
N ALA A 90 -15.22 -0.85 21.85
CA ALA A 90 -15.07 -2.04 22.66
C ALA A 90 -14.60 -1.61 24.06
N PRO A 91 -15.43 -1.75 25.09
CA PRO A 91 -15.13 -1.18 26.41
C PRO A 91 -13.97 -1.87 27.14
N ASN A 92 -13.67 -3.14 26.82
CA ASN A 92 -12.60 -3.91 27.41
C ASN A 92 -11.43 -4.10 26.44
N GLY A 93 -10.44 -3.23 26.50
CA GLY A 93 -9.22 -3.33 25.70
C GLY A 93 -8.24 -4.42 26.14
N LYS A 94 -8.47 -5.08 27.27
CA LYS A 94 -7.63 -6.20 27.75
C LYS A 94 -7.84 -7.50 26.98
N LEU A 95 -8.84 -7.52 26.11
CA LEU A 95 -9.08 -8.66 25.24
C LEU A 95 -8.13 -8.62 24.04
N PRO A 96 -7.75 -9.79 23.48
CA PRO A 96 -7.02 -9.85 22.23
C PRO A 96 -7.90 -9.38 21.06
N ALA A 97 -7.27 -9.00 19.96
CA ALA A 97 -7.95 -8.48 18.78
C ALA A 97 -9.05 -9.41 18.27
N ALA A 98 -8.80 -10.72 18.22
CA ALA A 98 -9.79 -11.69 17.77
C ALA A 98 -11.09 -11.62 18.59
N SER A 99 -10.98 -11.58 19.90
CA SER A 99 -12.14 -11.52 20.79
C SER A 99 -12.92 -10.23 20.61
N ILE A 100 -12.21 -9.10 20.43
CA ILE A 100 -12.82 -7.81 20.16
C ILE A 100 -13.58 -7.84 18.83
N LEU A 101 -12.95 -8.34 17.77
CA LEU A 101 -13.55 -8.41 16.44
C LEU A 101 -14.74 -9.39 16.41
N ASP A 102 -14.62 -10.54 17.06
CA ASP A 102 -15.72 -11.51 17.18
C ASP A 102 -16.93 -10.91 17.90
N SER A 103 -16.69 -10.12 18.96
CA SER A 103 -17.77 -9.44 19.69
C SER A 103 -18.51 -8.40 18.83
N LYS A 104 -17.87 -7.90 17.79
CA LYS A 104 -18.45 -6.96 16.81
C LYS A 104 -19.04 -7.65 15.57
N GLY A 105 -18.94 -8.97 15.48
CA GLY A 105 -19.37 -9.73 14.29
C GLY A 105 -18.49 -9.49 13.07
N ILE A 106 -17.24 -9.06 13.27
CA ILE A 106 -16.28 -8.80 12.19
C ILE A 106 -15.50 -10.07 11.89
N THR A 107 -15.66 -10.58 10.69
CA THR A 107 -14.91 -11.72 10.17
C THR A 107 -13.81 -11.23 9.24
N LEU A 108 -12.58 -11.67 9.46
CA LEU A 108 -11.42 -11.29 8.65
C LEU A 108 -11.26 -12.20 7.44
N GLY A 109 -11.01 -11.59 6.29
CA GLY A 109 -10.50 -12.29 5.12
C GLY A 109 -9.02 -12.61 5.28
N LYS A 110 -8.53 -13.53 4.44
CA LYS A 110 -7.16 -14.03 4.52
C LYS A 110 -6.08 -12.94 4.34
N GLU A 111 -6.38 -11.92 3.53
CA GLU A 111 -5.46 -10.83 3.21
C GLU A 111 -5.77 -9.53 3.96
N ASP A 112 -6.84 -9.51 4.74
CA ASP A 112 -7.22 -8.31 5.51
C ASP A 112 -6.12 -7.93 6.49
N ARG A 113 -5.96 -6.64 6.71
CA ARG A 113 -4.92 -6.07 7.55
C ARG A 113 -5.52 -5.57 8.84
N ILE A 114 -4.84 -5.86 9.95
CA ILE A 114 -5.22 -5.39 11.27
C ILE A 114 -4.06 -4.60 11.85
N SER A 115 -4.35 -3.41 12.35
CA SER A 115 -3.36 -2.56 12.98
C SER A 115 -3.92 -1.87 14.21
N VAL A 116 -3.04 -1.48 15.12
CA VAL A 116 -3.37 -0.66 16.29
C VAL A 116 -2.60 0.64 16.18
N GLU A 117 -3.32 1.74 16.37
CA GLU A 117 -2.76 3.09 16.34
C GLU A 117 -3.30 3.90 17.52
N LYS A 118 -2.62 4.96 17.88
CA LYS A 118 -3.09 5.95 18.86
C LYS A 118 -3.40 7.26 18.19
N ASN A 119 -4.50 7.88 18.63
CA ASN A 119 -4.87 9.24 18.29
C ASN A 119 -5.14 9.99 19.61
N GLY A 120 -4.11 10.69 20.10
CA GLY A 120 -4.15 11.23 21.46
C GLY A 120 -4.23 10.10 22.49
N ASP A 121 -5.24 10.13 23.34
CA ASP A 121 -5.49 9.10 24.35
C ASP A 121 -6.33 7.92 23.81
N GLU A 122 -6.81 8.01 22.58
CA GLU A 122 -7.65 6.99 21.96
C GLU A 122 -6.79 5.89 21.33
N THR A 123 -7.07 4.64 21.69
CA THR A 123 -6.47 3.46 21.07
C THR A 123 -7.42 2.91 20.01
N ILE A 124 -6.97 2.81 18.77
CA ILE A 124 -7.77 2.43 17.62
C ILE A 124 -7.30 1.08 17.09
N LEU A 125 -8.22 0.11 17.03
CA LEU A 125 -8.06 -1.14 16.31
C LEU A 125 -8.68 -0.98 14.93
N ARG A 126 -7.86 -0.96 13.89
CA ARG A 126 -8.29 -0.73 12.51
C ARG A 126 -8.21 -2.01 11.70
N VAL A 127 -9.30 -2.29 11.01
CA VAL A 127 -9.36 -3.36 10.01
C VAL A 127 -9.40 -2.73 8.63
N GLN A 128 -8.50 -3.16 7.76
CA GLN A 128 -8.47 -2.78 6.35
C GLN A 128 -8.80 -3.99 5.48
N ARG A 129 -9.81 -3.87 4.63
CA ARG A 129 -10.22 -4.91 3.70
C ARG A 129 -9.36 -4.87 2.45
N VAL A 130 -8.75 -5.98 2.11
CA VAL A 130 -7.95 -6.13 0.89
C VAL A 130 -8.74 -6.93 -0.12
N THR A 131 -8.98 -6.33 -1.28
CA THR A 131 -9.69 -6.96 -2.41
C THR A 131 -8.88 -6.82 -3.68
N HIS A 132 -9.19 -7.66 -4.67
CA HIS A 132 -8.54 -7.66 -5.98
C HIS A 132 -9.57 -7.51 -7.07
N GLY A 133 -9.19 -6.81 -8.13
CA GLY A 133 -10.01 -6.60 -9.30
C GLY A 133 -9.19 -6.47 -10.56
N VAL A 134 -9.89 -6.42 -11.68
CA VAL A 134 -9.32 -6.23 -13.01
C VAL A 134 -9.91 -4.96 -13.60
N GLU A 135 -9.04 -4.06 -14.08
CA GLU A 135 -9.44 -2.84 -14.76
C GLU A 135 -8.97 -2.85 -16.21
N ASN A 136 -9.87 -2.45 -17.11
CA ASN A 136 -9.57 -2.26 -18.52
C ASN A 136 -9.43 -0.76 -18.79
N ARG A 137 -8.34 -0.37 -19.43
CA ARG A 137 -8.06 1.03 -19.77
C ARG A 137 -7.78 1.14 -21.28
N THR A 138 -8.40 2.10 -21.91
CA THR A 138 -8.13 2.46 -23.32
C THR A 138 -7.11 3.57 -23.34
N VAL A 139 -6.04 3.37 -24.09
CA VAL A 139 -4.94 4.33 -24.23
C VAL A 139 -4.75 4.67 -25.69
N VAL A 140 -4.60 5.95 -25.99
CA VAL A 140 -4.29 6.43 -27.33
C VAL A 140 -2.84 6.07 -27.67
N VAL A 141 -2.64 5.48 -28.85
CA VAL A 141 -1.32 5.26 -29.45
C VAL A 141 -1.08 6.36 -30.46
N PRO A 142 -0.21 7.33 -30.18
CA PRO A 142 0.02 8.44 -31.11
C PRO A 142 0.65 7.95 -32.41
N PHE A 143 0.28 8.57 -33.52
CA PHE A 143 0.92 8.33 -34.81
C PHE A 143 2.32 8.97 -34.83
N SER A 144 3.19 8.41 -35.65
CA SER A 144 4.49 8.99 -35.99
C SER A 144 4.42 9.80 -37.29
N THR A 145 5.33 10.74 -37.47
CA THR A 145 5.45 11.50 -38.70
C THR A 145 6.74 11.08 -39.41
N GLN A 146 6.60 10.72 -40.69
CA GLN A 146 7.68 10.42 -41.60
C GLN A 146 7.81 11.54 -42.63
N THR A 147 9.04 11.87 -42.97
CA THR A 147 9.34 12.90 -44.00
C THR A 147 10.00 12.20 -45.19
N VAL A 148 9.46 12.49 -46.36
CA VAL A 148 10.01 12.00 -47.65
C VAL A 148 10.40 13.21 -48.53
N ILE A 149 11.45 13.06 -49.34
CA ILE A 149 11.88 14.08 -50.28
C ILE A 149 11.17 13.87 -51.61
N ASP A 150 10.51 14.92 -52.08
CA ASP A 150 9.88 14.93 -53.43
C ASP A 150 10.62 15.93 -54.30
N PRO A 151 11.28 15.49 -55.40
CA PRO A 151 11.98 16.37 -56.30
C PRO A 151 11.08 17.36 -57.05
N ASN A 152 9.79 17.09 -57.12
CA ASN A 152 8.80 17.95 -57.79
C ASN A 152 8.37 19.13 -56.92
N LEU A 153 8.69 19.12 -55.64
CA LEU A 153 8.44 20.26 -54.75
C LEU A 153 9.64 21.21 -54.74
N ALA A 154 9.35 22.50 -54.70
CA ALA A 154 10.42 23.49 -54.52
C ALA A 154 11.07 23.41 -53.13
N PRO A 155 12.34 23.79 -53.02
CA PRO A 155 13.00 23.86 -51.68
C PRO A 155 12.19 24.71 -50.70
N GLY A 156 11.96 24.19 -49.51
CA GLY A 156 11.18 24.83 -48.44
C GLY A 156 9.66 24.61 -48.55
N GLN A 157 9.18 23.97 -49.61
CA GLN A 157 7.78 23.53 -49.69
C GLN A 157 7.58 22.19 -48.99
N SER A 158 6.39 22.03 -48.42
CA SER A 158 5.95 20.77 -47.82
C SER A 158 4.48 20.50 -48.15
N GLU A 159 4.14 19.23 -48.22
CA GLU A 159 2.80 18.77 -48.48
C GLU A 159 2.51 17.49 -47.69
N ILE A 160 1.34 17.40 -47.08
CA ILE A 160 0.92 16.18 -46.39
C ILE A 160 0.46 15.16 -47.42
N ARG A 161 1.18 14.07 -47.55
CA ARG A 161 0.85 12.95 -48.44
C ARG A 161 -0.13 11.97 -47.83
N GLN A 162 -0.02 11.76 -46.51
CA GLN A 162 -0.88 10.90 -45.75
C GLN A 162 -1.15 11.56 -44.40
N GLN A 163 -2.42 11.72 -44.07
CA GLN A 163 -2.84 12.24 -42.79
C GLN A 163 -2.57 11.17 -41.69
N GLY A 164 -1.93 11.58 -40.61
CA GLY A 164 -1.74 10.71 -39.46
C GLY A 164 -3.05 10.44 -38.71
N GLN A 165 -3.19 9.27 -38.18
CA GLN A 165 -4.31 8.88 -37.34
C GLN A 165 -3.79 8.15 -36.11
N ASN A 166 -4.23 8.56 -34.93
CA ASN A 166 -3.91 7.86 -33.68
C ASN A 166 -4.57 6.48 -33.65
N GLY A 167 -3.86 5.54 -33.12
CA GLY A 167 -4.40 4.23 -32.78
C GLY A 167 -4.90 4.18 -31.34
N GLU A 168 -5.35 3.01 -30.95
CA GLU A 168 -5.79 2.72 -29.59
C GLU A 168 -5.28 1.36 -29.17
N LYS A 169 -5.00 1.23 -27.87
CA LYS A 169 -4.72 -0.04 -27.24
C LYS A 169 -5.52 -0.17 -25.96
N THR A 170 -5.86 -1.41 -25.61
CA THR A 170 -6.47 -1.75 -24.34
C THR A 170 -5.43 -2.37 -23.44
N GLN A 171 -5.32 -1.83 -22.24
CA GLN A 171 -4.48 -2.36 -21.16
C GLN A 171 -5.36 -3.00 -20.11
N ILE A 172 -4.99 -4.18 -19.65
CA ILE A 172 -5.66 -4.90 -18.59
C ILE A 172 -4.74 -4.90 -17.36
N TYR A 173 -5.22 -4.31 -16.27
CA TYR A 173 -4.51 -4.23 -15.01
C TYR A 173 -5.14 -5.12 -13.95
N ASN A 174 -4.29 -5.83 -13.19
CA ASN A 174 -4.66 -6.40 -11.91
C ASN A 174 -4.45 -5.33 -10.84
N VAL A 175 -5.50 -5.03 -10.10
CA VAL A 175 -5.49 -3.96 -9.09
C VAL A 175 -5.77 -4.56 -7.72
N THR A 176 -4.98 -4.15 -6.72
CA THR A 176 -5.22 -4.45 -5.32
C THR A 176 -5.84 -3.22 -4.66
N TYR A 177 -6.99 -3.43 -4.03
CA TYR A 177 -7.71 -2.38 -3.32
C TYR A 177 -7.61 -2.59 -1.82
N VAL A 178 -7.43 -1.50 -1.09
CA VAL A 178 -7.51 -1.44 0.37
C VAL A 178 -8.67 -0.53 0.73
N ASP A 179 -9.67 -1.09 1.40
CA ASP A 179 -10.94 -0.39 1.68
C ASP A 179 -11.57 0.28 0.45
N GLY A 180 -11.49 -0.40 -0.70
CA GLY A 180 -12.05 0.08 -1.96
C GLY A 180 -11.19 1.10 -2.72
N VAL A 181 -10.03 1.48 -2.19
CA VAL A 181 -9.09 2.41 -2.83
C VAL A 181 -7.92 1.63 -3.42
N ALA A 182 -7.58 1.89 -4.68
CA ALA A 182 -6.45 1.26 -5.34
C ALA A 182 -5.13 1.58 -4.62
N GLU A 183 -4.42 0.55 -4.17
CA GLU A 183 -3.11 0.66 -3.53
C GLU A 183 -1.98 0.34 -4.52
N SER A 184 -2.16 -0.68 -5.32
CA SER A 184 -1.18 -1.12 -6.31
C SER A 184 -1.86 -1.68 -7.54
N GLU A 185 -1.15 -1.63 -8.66
CA GLU A 185 -1.61 -2.18 -9.92
C GLU A 185 -0.46 -2.82 -10.68
N THR A 186 -0.77 -3.85 -11.43
CA THR A 186 0.18 -4.57 -12.29
C THR A 186 -0.44 -4.74 -13.67
N LEU A 187 0.27 -4.35 -14.71
CA LEU A 187 -0.15 -4.58 -16.09
C LEU A 187 -0.15 -6.08 -16.37
N GLN A 188 -1.31 -6.65 -16.63
CA GLN A 188 -1.49 -8.06 -16.95
C GLN A 188 -1.27 -8.33 -18.44
N SER A 189 -1.88 -7.51 -19.30
CA SER A 189 -1.79 -7.66 -20.74
C SER A 189 -2.10 -6.33 -21.45
N GLU A 190 -1.67 -6.26 -22.70
CA GLU A 190 -1.89 -5.12 -23.57
C GLU A 190 -2.21 -5.61 -24.96
N ASN A 191 -3.21 -5.03 -25.60
CA ASN A 191 -3.65 -5.39 -26.92
C ASN A 191 -3.96 -4.13 -27.75
N VAL A 192 -3.33 -4.02 -28.91
CA VAL A 192 -3.63 -2.94 -29.87
C VAL A 192 -4.96 -3.25 -30.54
N THR A 193 -5.94 -2.40 -30.33
CA THR A 193 -7.29 -2.53 -30.90
C THR A 193 -7.43 -1.77 -32.22
N THR A 194 -6.72 -0.65 -32.38
CA THR A 194 -6.64 0.13 -33.59
C THR A 194 -5.19 0.52 -33.84
N MET A 195 -4.67 0.18 -35.03
CA MET A 195 -3.31 0.54 -35.41
C MET A 195 -3.23 2.05 -35.72
N ALA A 196 -2.18 2.70 -35.21
CA ALA A 196 -1.87 4.06 -35.62
C ALA A 196 -1.45 4.09 -37.09
N VAL A 197 -1.83 5.15 -37.79
CA VAL A 197 -1.43 5.39 -39.18
C VAL A 197 -0.46 6.56 -39.20
N ASP A 198 0.73 6.34 -39.73
CA ASP A 198 1.76 7.38 -39.80
C ASP A 198 1.34 8.54 -40.67
N GLN A 199 1.68 9.74 -40.27
CA GLN A 199 1.61 10.92 -41.12
C GLN A 199 2.84 10.96 -42.05
N ILE A 200 2.62 11.17 -43.33
CA ILE A 200 3.70 11.31 -44.30
C ILE A 200 3.69 12.72 -44.86
N ILE A 201 4.80 13.43 -44.67
CA ILE A 201 5.02 14.78 -45.19
C ILE A 201 6.09 14.71 -46.26
N ALA A 202 5.75 15.17 -47.48
CA ALA A 202 6.72 15.36 -48.51
C ALA A 202 7.33 16.78 -48.41
N ILE A 203 8.65 16.86 -48.53
CA ILE A 203 9.39 18.13 -48.57
C ILE A 203 10.18 18.25 -49.86
N GLY A 204 10.37 19.47 -50.35
CA GLY A 204 11.27 19.73 -51.44
C GLY A 204 12.74 19.46 -51.07
N PRO A 205 13.59 19.13 -52.05
CA PRO A 205 15.01 18.91 -51.83
C PRO A 205 15.69 20.18 -51.28
N ALA A 206 16.80 20.00 -50.58
CA ALA A 206 17.57 21.14 -50.11
C ALA A 206 18.02 22.05 -51.26
N LYS A 207 17.98 23.38 -51.04
CA LYS A 207 18.50 24.33 -52.03
C LYS A 207 19.99 24.07 -52.23
N ALA A 208 20.39 23.92 -53.50
CA ALA A 208 21.79 23.81 -53.83
C ALA A 208 22.53 25.09 -53.40
N GLU A 209 23.59 24.95 -52.61
CA GLU A 209 24.46 26.09 -52.31
C GLU A 209 25.10 26.54 -53.62
N SER A 210 24.84 27.79 -54.02
CA SER A 210 25.56 28.41 -55.13
C SER A 210 26.97 28.73 -54.63
N SER A 211 27.94 27.98 -55.11
CA SER A 211 29.35 28.33 -54.98
C SER A 211 29.71 29.58 -55.73
#